data_eeac13a5e2e0c14a7eeda38c923d6994
#
_entry.id   eeac13a5e2e0c14a7eeda38c923d6994
#
_cell.length_a   1.000
_cell.length_b   1.000
_cell.length_c   1.000
_cell.angle_alpha   90.00
_cell.angle_beta   90.00
_cell.angle_gamma   90.00
#
_symmetry.space_group_name_H-M   'P 1'
#
loop_
_entity.id
_entity.type
_entity.pdbx_description
1 polymer ?
#
loop_
_entity_poly.entity_id
_entity_poly.type
_entity_poly.pdbx_seq_one_letter_code
_entity_poly.pdbx_strand_id
1 'polypeptide(L)'
;MNKFIVVLLFLVSACANLPSSKSDANCVFPSEEVFPGGVINYELDSNGINIEDSLYSDSLDFIICESNKNIVNIIIPIPLSFEKKEVNFGVPGLFSTSFPIEDRYYRESRIEIKNKDLVNPPSSFNERISKEYALGIKAKQTVSDRKLRNTKMEMPLEGIISSEFGVRRFINNQPRNRHVGLDIAADEGTPVIAPLQGEVIISDEFFYKGNVVYIDHGNGLVSSYSHLSERKVSTGDNVSKGQVLGYVGSTGRVTGPHLHWEISLLGISLDPEIFVNQ
;
A
#
# COMPACT_ATOMS: atom_id res chain seq x y z
N MET A 1 -74.56 3.97 -37.83
CA MET A 1 -73.50 5.01 -38.00
C MET A 1 -72.58 4.91 -36.88
N ASN A 2 -71.52 4.11 -36.99
CA ASN A 2 -70.49 3.96 -35.91
C ASN A 2 -69.34 4.92 -36.20
N LYS A 3 -69.10 5.83 -35.22
CA LYS A 3 -67.92 6.72 -35.23
C LYS A 3 -66.78 5.96 -34.53
N PHE A 4 -65.74 5.60 -35.28
CA PHE A 4 -64.46 5.17 -34.77
C PHE A 4 -63.68 6.41 -34.28
N ILE A 5 -63.36 6.43 -33.00
CA ILE A 5 -62.40 7.39 -32.38
C ILE A 5 -61.04 6.71 -32.47
N VAL A 6 -60.13 7.27 -33.28
CA VAL A 6 -58.72 6.87 -33.32
C VAL A 6 -57.99 7.67 -32.24
N VAL A 7 -57.56 7.00 -31.19
CA VAL A 7 -56.68 7.61 -30.18
C VAL A 7 -55.24 7.46 -30.64
N LEU A 8 -54.63 8.56 -31.00
CA LEU A 8 -53.22 8.66 -31.38
C LEU A 8 -52.39 8.73 -30.08
N LEU A 9 -51.73 7.64 -29.69
CA LEU A 9 -50.75 7.64 -28.59
C LEU A 9 -49.43 8.25 -29.10
N PHE A 10 -49.13 9.47 -28.64
CA PHE A 10 -47.82 10.04 -28.80
C PHE A 10 -46.86 9.38 -27.78
N LEU A 11 -46.00 8.49 -28.24
CA LEU A 11 -44.82 8.03 -27.49
C LEU A 11 -43.78 9.16 -27.46
N VAL A 12 -43.74 9.92 -26.38
CA VAL A 12 -42.65 10.83 -26.10
C VAL A 12 -41.46 9.99 -25.68
N SER A 13 -40.54 9.74 -26.62
CA SER A 13 -39.22 9.17 -26.31
C SER A 13 -38.40 10.23 -25.58
N ALA A 14 -38.41 10.18 -24.25
CA ALA A 14 -37.48 10.93 -23.43
C ALA A 14 -36.10 10.28 -23.54
N CYS A 15 -35.27 10.79 -24.46
CA CYS A 15 -33.82 10.54 -24.39
C CYS A 15 -33.32 11.19 -23.08
N ALA A 16 -33.25 10.37 -22.05
CA ALA A 16 -32.48 10.72 -20.86
C ALA A 16 -31.01 10.82 -21.29
N ASN A 17 -30.52 12.03 -21.49
CA ASN A 17 -29.09 12.31 -21.51
C ASN A 17 -28.56 11.98 -20.13
N LEU A 18 -28.10 10.77 -19.94
CA LEU A 18 -27.19 10.43 -18.83
C LEU A 18 -25.99 11.38 -18.97
N PRO A 19 -25.66 12.18 -17.94
CA PRO A 19 -24.43 12.92 -17.96
C PRO A 19 -23.31 11.91 -18.11
N SER A 20 -22.56 11.97 -19.20
CA SER A 20 -21.27 11.31 -19.30
C SER A 20 -20.42 11.92 -18.20
N SER A 21 -20.29 11.25 -17.08
CA SER A 21 -19.26 11.55 -16.11
C SER A 21 -17.93 11.29 -16.80
N LYS A 22 -17.40 12.30 -17.47
CA LYS A 22 -15.97 12.39 -17.70
C LYS A 22 -15.36 12.41 -16.29
N SER A 23 -14.96 11.27 -15.81
CA SER A 23 -14.06 11.21 -14.66
C SER A 23 -12.72 11.78 -15.15
N ASP A 24 -12.52 13.08 -14.99
CA ASP A 24 -11.20 13.68 -14.97
C ASP A 24 -10.50 13.17 -13.69
N ALA A 25 -10.25 11.87 -13.66
CA ALA A 25 -9.57 11.25 -12.55
C ALA A 25 -8.08 11.35 -12.82
N ASN A 26 -7.50 12.50 -12.47
CA ASN A 26 -6.06 12.65 -12.38
C ASN A 26 -5.52 11.57 -11.41
N CYS A 27 -4.34 11.05 -11.73
CA CYS A 27 -3.62 10.19 -10.82
C CYS A 27 -3.18 11.01 -9.60
N VAL A 28 -3.61 10.59 -8.41
CA VAL A 28 -3.20 11.20 -7.15
C VAL A 28 -2.31 10.19 -6.44
N PHE A 29 -1.03 10.48 -6.42
CA PHE A 29 0.00 9.66 -5.75
C PHE A 29 0.66 10.45 -4.64
N PRO A 30 1.41 9.78 -3.73
CA PRO A 30 2.19 10.49 -2.73
C PRO A 30 3.02 11.59 -3.35
N SER A 31 3.20 12.69 -2.62
CA SER A 31 4.19 13.70 -2.96
C SER A 31 5.56 13.04 -3.10
N GLU A 32 6.40 13.62 -3.95
CA GLU A 32 7.76 13.16 -4.10
C GLU A 32 8.52 13.26 -2.77
N GLU A 33 9.07 12.13 -2.34
CA GLU A 33 9.87 11.99 -1.12
C GLU A 33 11.08 11.12 -1.44
N VAL A 34 12.17 11.74 -1.90
CA VAL A 34 13.33 11.09 -2.52
C VAL A 34 14.34 10.63 -1.49
N PHE A 35 13.95 9.68 -0.63
CA PHE A 35 14.82 9.04 0.36
C PHE A 35 14.58 7.52 0.41
N PRO A 36 15.47 6.70 0.99
CA PRO A 36 15.22 5.27 1.15
C PRO A 36 13.95 4.97 1.95
N GLY A 37 12.95 4.36 1.32
CA GLY A 37 11.60 4.15 1.86
C GLY A 37 10.56 5.16 1.36
N GLY A 38 10.96 6.12 0.54
CA GLY A 38 10.10 7.07 -0.14
C GLY A 38 9.83 6.70 -1.60
N VAL A 39 9.41 7.67 -2.39
CA VAL A 39 9.05 7.52 -3.81
C VAL A 39 9.59 8.68 -4.63
N ILE A 40 9.92 8.42 -5.89
CA ILE A 40 10.02 9.43 -6.94
C ILE A 40 8.67 9.46 -7.65
N ASN A 41 8.10 10.66 -7.83
CA ASN A 41 6.87 10.89 -8.58
C ASN A 41 7.19 11.84 -9.74
N TYR A 42 7.22 11.31 -10.96
CA TYR A 42 7.62 12.06 -12.15
C TYR A 42 6.46 12.15 -13.15
N GLU A 43 6.10 13.40 -13.50
CA GLU A 43 5.11 13.66 -14.55
C GLU A 43 5.82 13.79 -15.90
N LEU A 44 5.39 12.98 -16.88
CA LEU A 44 5.94 12.95 -18.23
C LEU A 44 4.87 13.28 -19.28
N ASP A 45 5.17 14.22 -20.18
CA ASP A 45 4.41 14.38 -21.43
C ASP A 45 4.77 13.24 -22.40
N SER A 46 3.81 12.35 -22.62
CA SER A 46 3.98 11.13 -23.40
C SER A 46 3.75 11.32 -24.91
N ASN A 47 3.60 12.57 -25.40
CA ASN A 47 3.31 12.85 -26.81
C ASN A 47 4.30 12.14 -27.76
N GLY A 48 3.83 11.10 -28.42
CA GLY A 48 4.60 10.37 -29.42
C GLY A 48 5.63 9.37 -28.87
N ILE A 49 5.62 9.11 -27.56
CA ILE A 49 6.50 8.15 -26.90
C ILE A 49 5.72 6.89 -26.56
N ASN A 50 6.20 5.71 -27.01
CA ASN A 50 5.73 4.45 -26.43
C ASN A 50 6.45 4.22 -25.11
N ILE A 51 5.79 4.61 -24.00
CA ILE A 51 6.41 4.69 -22.68
C ILE A 51 6.67 3.29 -22.13
N GLU A 52 5.76 2.34 -22.32
CA GLU A 52 5.84 1.01 -21.70
C GLU A 52 7.09 0.22 -22.11
N ASP A 53 7.53 0.39 -23.37
CA ASP A 53 8.66 -0.37 -23.92
C ASP A 53 10.00 0.38 -23.84
N SER A 54 10.02 1.65 -23.46
CA SER A 54 11.17 2.52 -23.63
C SER A 54 11.75 3.09 -22.34
N LEU A 55 10.97 3.09 -21.25
CA LEU A 55 11.43 3.64 -19.98
C LEU A 55 12.43 2.71 -19.29
N TYR A 56 13.48 3.30 -18.72
CA TYR A 56 14.39 2.62 -17.81
C TYR A 56 14.51 3.40 -16.50
N SER A 57 14.79 2.68 -15.44
CA SER A 57 15.20 3.19 -14.15
C SER A 57 16.37 2.35 -13.65
N ASP A 58 17.29 2.92 -12.90
CA ASP A 58 18.50 2.28 -12.36
C ASP A 58 18.26 1.02 -11.51
N SER A 59 17.67 -0.03 -12.10
CA SER A 59 17.31 -1.30 -11.46
C SER A 59 16.17 -1.17 -10.44
N LEU A 60 15.33 -0.14 -10.55
CA LEU A 60 14.10 0.00 -9.77
C LEU A 60 12.89 -0.19 -10.68
N ASP A 61 11.94 -0.98 -10.20
CA ASP A 61 10.63 -1.11 -10.85
C ASP A 61 9.82 0.17 -10.65
N PHE A 62 8.87 0.42 -11.54
CA PHE A 62 8.00 1.59 -11.48
C PHE A 62 6.59 1.23 -11.94
N ILE A 63 5.63 2.05 -11.56
CA ILE A 63 4.27 2.01 -12.11
C ILE A 63 4.00 3.25 -12.94
N ILE A 64 3.10 3.08 -13.92
CA ILE A 64 2.61 4.16 -14.77
C ILE A 64 1.13 4.36 -14.49
N CYS A 65 0.72 5.60 -14.30
CA CYS A 65 -0.69 5.99 -14.23
C CYS A 65 -0.99 7.09 -15.23
N GLU A 66 -1.87 6.82 -16.19
CA GLU A 66 -2.31 7.81 -17.17
C GLU A 66 -3.23 8.83 -16.51
N SER A 67 -2.81 10.10 -16.45
CA SER A 67 -3.62 11.22 -15.97
C SER A 67 -4.56 11.76 -17.04
N ASN A 68 -4.08 11.90 -18.27
CA ASN A 68 -4.85 12.28 -19.46
C ASN A 68 -4.19 11.72 -20.72
N LYS A 69 -4.68 12.09 -21.91
CA LYS A 69 -4.20 11.53 -23.19
C LYS A 69 -2.69 11.63 -23.43
N ASN A 70 -2.02 12.60 -22.80
CA ASN A 70 -0.63 12.91 -23.10
C ASN A 70 0.24 13.01 -21.83
N ILE A 71 -0.35 12.93 -20.65
CA ILE A 71 0.37 13.04 -19.38
C ILE A 71 0.25 11.74 -18.61
N VAL A 72 1.40 11.21 -18.21
CA VAL A 72 1.52 10.04 -17.35
C VAL A 72 2.31 10.39 -16.11
N ASN A 73 1.90 9.85 -14.98
CA ASN A 73 2.69 9.87 -13.75
C ASN A 73 3.43 8.54 -13.61
N ILE A 74 4.71 8.64 -13.36
CA ILE A 74 5.61 7.51 -13.17
C ILE A 74 6.06 7.54 -11.73
N ILE A 75 5.78 6.43 -11.00
CA ILE A 75 6.09 6.30 -9.59
C ILE A 75 7.14 5.24 -9.42
N ILE A 76 8.28 5.61 -8.85
CA ILE A 76 9.41 4.72 -8.60
C ILE A 76 9.56 4.57 -7.08
N PRO A 77 9.24 3.41 -6.49
CA PRO A 77 9.47 3.17 -5.06
C PRO A 77 10.96 2.99 -4.78
N ILE A 78 11.46 3.63 -3.73
CA ILE A 78 12.87 3.56 -3.32
C ILE A 78 13.00 2.57 -2.15
N PRO A 79 13.69 1.43 -2.32
CA PRO A 79 13.88 0.47 -1.24
C PRO A 79 14.59 1.09 -0.03
N LEU A 80 14.21 0.68 1.19
CA LEU A 80 14.89 1.11 2.43
C LEU A 80 16.38 0.71 2.47
N SER A 81 16.77 -0.30 1.69
CA SER A 81 18.15 -0.75 1.52
C SER A 81 18.89 -0.08 0.36
N PHE A 82 18.30 0.94 -0.27
CA PHE A 82 18.93 1.63 -1.39
C PHE A 82 20.14 2.45 -0.93
N GLU A 83 21.31 2.23 -1.55
CA GLU A 83 22.58 2.82 -1.12
C GLU A 83 23.19 3.79 -2.15
N LYS A 84 22.65 3.83 -3.37
CA LYS A 84 23.12 4.80 -4.38
C LYS A 84 22.70 6.21 -3.97
N LYS A 85 23.47 7.21 -4.43
CA LYS A 85 23.21 8.63 -4.15
C LYS A 85 22.23 9.28 -5.11
N GLU A 86 21.87 8.60 -6.17
CA GLU A 86 20.93 9.07 -7.18
C GLU A 86 20.24 7.90 -7.87
N VAL A 87 19.08 8.16 -8.46
CA VAL A 87 18.36 7.27 -9.38
C VAL A 87 18.32 7.93 -10.73
N ASN A 88 18.87 7.26 -11.75
CA ASN A 88 18.76 7.70 -13.14
C ASN A 88 17.52 7.05 -13.79
N PHE A 89 16.75 7.87 -14.47
CA PHE A 89 15.51 7.50 -15.12
C PHE A 89 15.40 8.17 -16.49
N GLY A 90 14.81 7.51 -17.47
CA GLY A 90 14.65 8.14 -18.78
C GLY A 90 14.20 7.21 -19.90
N VAL A 91 14.21 7.74 -21.12
CA VAL A 91 13.98 7.02 -22.38
C VAL A 91 15.23 7.14 -23.24
N PRO A 92 15.89 6.02 -23.62
CA PRO A 92 17.13 6.06 -24.40
C PRO A 92 16.99 6.88 -25.67
N GLY A 93 17.91 7.82 -25.87
CA GLY A 93 17.94 8.69 -27.05
C GLY A 93 16.93 9.85 -27.03
N LEU A 94 16.08 9.96 -26.02
CA LEU A 94 15.08 11.02 -25.90
C LEU A 94 15.35 11.95 -24.71
N PHE A 95 15.41 11.41 -23.52
CA PHE A 95 15.75 12.16 -22.28
C PHE A 95 16.34 11.25 -21.22
N SER A 96 17.10 11.84 -20.32
CA SER A 96 17.55 11.23 -19.07
C SER A 96 17.50 12.28 -17.97
N THR A 97 17.02 11.89 -16.80
CA THR A 97 17.01 12.72 -15.60
C THR A 97 17.60 11.95 -14.42
N SER A 98 18.10 12.66 -13.42
CA SER A 98 18.68 12.08 -12.21
C SER A 98 18.00 12.69 -11.00
N PHE A 99 17.63 11.84 -10.05
CA PHE A 99 17.01 12.22 -8.77
C PHE A 99 18.03 11.96 -7.67
N PRO A 100 18.56 13.00 -7.00
CA PRO A 100 19.44 12.82 -5.86
C PRO A 100 18.67 12.21 -4.69
N ILE A 101 19.24 11.18 -4.07
CA ILE A 101 18.64 10.52 -2.91
C ILE A 101 19.09 11.26 -1.65
N GLU A 102 18.11 11.75 -0.89
CA GLU A 102 18.36 12.41 0.38
C GLU A 102 18.74 11.41 1.48
N ASP A 103 19.72 11.78 2.30
CA ASP A 103 20.09 10.99 3.47
C ASP A 103 19.02 11.18 4.57
N ARG A 104 18.37 10.08 4.99
CA ARG A 104 17.42 10.09 6.09
C ARG A 104 18.00 9.35 7.32
N TYR A 105 18.01 10.02 8.46
CA TYR A 105 18.41 9.39 9.72
C TYR A 105 17.28 8.54 10.28
N TYR A 106 17.59 7.27 10.60
CA TYR A 106 16.68 6.35 11.25
C TYR A 106 17.22 5.98 12.63
N ARG A 107 16.44 6.27 13.69
CA ARG A 107 16.84 5.99 15.07
C ARG A 107 16.99 4.49 15.35
N GLU A 108 17.64 4.17 16.43
CA GLU A 108 17.67 2.81 16.97
C GLU A 108 16.58 2.61 18.03
N SER A 109 15.99 1.42 18.04
CA SER A 109 15.08 0.94 19.08
C SER A 109 15.58 -0.38 19.65
N ARG A 110 15.68 -0.44 20.97
CA ARG A 110 16.08 -1.64 21.72
C ARG A 110 14.92 -2.04 22.61
N ILE A 111 14.33 -3.21 22.33
CA ILE A 111 13.16 -3.72 23.05
C ILE A 111 13.47 -5.09 23.63
N GLU A 112 12.79 -5.44 24.73
CA GLU A 112 12.85 -6.75 25.34
C GLU A 112 11.51 -7.47 25.17
N ILE A 113 11.59 -8.71 24.66
CA ILE A 113 10.44 -9.62 24.52
C ILE A 113 10.65 -10.76 25.52
N LYS A 114 9.70 -10.90 26.46
CA LYS A 114 9.77 -11.91 27.53
C LYS A 114 9.66 -13.32 26.99
N ASN A 115 8.78 -13.54 26.00
CA ASN A 115 8.62 -14.85 25.38
C ASN A 115 9.82 -15.14 24.46
N LYS A 116 10.73 -15.99 24.94
CA LYS A 116 11.97 -16.32 24.22
C LYS A 116 11.71 -17.05 22.91
N ASP A 117 10.62 -17.82 22.79
CA ASP A 117 10.27 -18.53 21.57
C ASP A 117 9.86 -17.59 20.43
N LEU A 118 9.38 -16.40 20.77
CA LEU A 118 9.11 -15.35 19.75
C LEU A 118 10.38 -14.59 19.33
N VAL A 119 11.48 -14.73 20.09
CA VAL A 119 12.78 -14.11 19.76
C VAL A 119 13.67 -15.11 19.01
N ASN A 120 13.77 -16.33 19.51
CA ASN A 120 14.55 -17.44 18.96
C ASN A 120 13.64 -18.68 18.93
N PRO A 121 12.80 -18.83 17.90
CA PRO A 121 11.83 -19.92 17.85
C PRO A 121 12.51 -21.28 17.80
N PRO A 122 11.92 -22.30 18.48
CA PRO A 122 12.31 -23.69 18.29
C PRO A 122 12.23 -24.09 16.80
N SER A 123 13.10 -25.03 16.39
CA SER A 123 13.16 -25.48 14.99
C SER A 123 11.85 -26.07 14.46
N SER A 124 10.97 -26.55 15.35
CA SER A 124 9.63 -27.01 14.99
C SER A 124 8.74 -25.94 14.35
N PHE A 125 9.04 -24.66 14.54
CA PHE A 125 8.30 -23.55 13.91
C PHE A 125 8.92 -23.08 12.59
N ASN A 126 10.12 -23.56 12.21
CA ASN A 126 10.84 -23.05 11.03
C ASN A 126 10.04 -23.19 9.73
N GLU A 127 9.37 -24.31 9.51
CA GLU A 127 8.55 -24.53 8.31
C GLU A 127 7.37 -23.55 8.26
N ARG A 128 6.63 -23.39 9.38
CA ARG A 128 5.53 -22.44 9.51
C ARG A 128 6.02 -21.03 9.22
N ILE A 129 7.08 -20.58 9.88
CA ILE A 129 7.64 -19.24 9.73
C ILE A 129 8.09 -18.99 8.29
N SER A 130 8.77 -19.97 7.66
CA SER A 130 9.24 -19.83 6.28
C SER A 130 8.08 -19.72 5.29
N LYS A 131 7.02 -20.53 5.47
CA LYS A 131 5.81 -20.48 4.66
C LYS A 131 5.08 -19.14 4.79
N GLU A 132 4.87 -18.66 6.02
CA GLU A 132 4.21 -17.38 6.29
C GLU A 132 5.00 -16.19 5.75
N TYR A 133 6.34 -16.24 5.86
CA TYR A 133 7.22 -15.24 5.27
C TYR A 133 7.09 -15.18 3.74
N ALA A 134 7.10 -16.34 3.08
CA ALA A 134 6.93 -16.44 1.63
C ALA A 134 5.54 -15.93 1.19
N LEU A 135 4.48 -16.25 1.94
CA LEU A 135 3.13 -15.73 1.70
C LEU A 135 3.08 -14.19 1.81
N GLY A 136 3.69 -13.63 2.86
CA GLY A 136 3.76 -12.18 3.04
C GLY A 136 4.54 -11.47 1.93
N ILE A 137 5.66 -12.03 1.46
CA ILE A 137 6.39 -11.50 0.29
C ILE A 137 5.51 -11.54 -0.95
N LYS A 138 4.90 -12.70 -1.23
CA LYS A 138 4.01 -12.87 -2.39
C LYS A 138 2.85 -11.87 -2.36
N ALA A 139 2.25 -11.66 -1.19
CA ALA A 139 1.17 -10.68 -1.04
C ALA A 139 1.64 -9.27 -1.38
N LYS A 140 2.79 -8.83 -0.87
CA LYS A 140 3.35 -7.50 -1.18
C LYS A 140 3.72 -7.31 -2.65
N GLN A 141 4.01 -8.39 -3.37
CA GLN A 141 4.32 -8.40 -4.81
C GLN A 141 3.08 -8.56 -5.70
N THR A 142 1.87 -8.57 -5.12
CA THR A 142 0.64 -8.68 -5.90
C THR A 142 0.48 -7.45 -6.81
N VAL A 143 0.31 -7.70 -8.10
CA VAL A 143 -0.06 -6.69 -9.10
C VAL A 143 -1.34 -7.17 -9.75
N SER A 144 -2.46 -6.52 -9.44
CA SER A 144 -3.76 -6.83 -10.02
C SER A 144 -4.14 -5.80 -11.09
N ASP A 145 -5.10 -6.17 -11.96
CA ASP A 145 -5.65 -5.28 -12.99
C ASP A 145 -6.57 -4.18 -12.41
N ARG A 146 -6.72 -4.12 -11.08
CA ARG A 146 -7.50 -3.11 -10.37
C ARG A 146 -6.86 -1.74 -10.60
N LYS A 147 -7.56 -0.84 -11.28
CA LYS A 147 -7.05 0.51 -11.55
C LYS A 147 -7.11 1.37 -10.29
N LEU A 148 -5.95 1.69 -9.77
CA LEU A 148 -5.77 2.63 -8.67
C LEU A 148 -5.38 4.00 -9.26
N ARG A 149 -6.19 5.04 -8.96
CA ARG A 149 -5.93 6.41 -9.41
C ARG A 149 -5.71 7.39 -8.27
N ASN A 150 -6.08 7.01 -7.07
CA ASN A 150 -5.92 7.85 -5.87
C ASN A 150 -5.38 6.98 -4.74
N THR A 151 -4.19 7.34 -4.25
CA THR A 151 -3.51 6.65 -3.16
C THR A 151 -3.62 7.36 -1.82
N LYS A 152 -4.37 8.48 -1.76
CA LYS A 152 -4.56 9.23 -0.51
C LYS A 152 -5.28 8.38 0.52
N MET A 153 -4.57 8.07 1.58
CA MET A 153 -5.04 7.23 2.69
C MET A 153 -5.42 8.08 3.90
N GLU A 154 -6.27 7.53 4.75
CA GLU A 154 -6.50 8.01 6.10
C GLU A 154 -5.69 7.18 7.08
N MET A 155 -5.46 7.68 8.29
CA MET A 155 -4.89 6.85 9.34
C MET A 155 -5.84 5.67 9.64
N PRO A 156 -5.33 4.43 9.76
CA PRO A 156 -6.16 3.26 10.00
C PRO A 156 -6.82 3.25 11.39
N LEU A 157 -6.30 4.05 12.32
CA LEU A 157 -6.88 4.33 13.64
C LEU A 157 -6.28 5.62 14.21
N GLU A 158 -6.95 6.18 15.22
CA GLU A 158 -6.38 7.24 16.06
C GLU A 158 -5.52 6.61 17.15
N GLY A 159 -4.27 7.06 17.29
CA GLY A 159 -3.33 6.51 18.26
C GLY A 159 -2.00 7.25 18.28
N ILE A 160 -1.08 6.77 19.11
CA ILE A 160 0.27 7.36 19.25
C ILE A 160 1.24 6.56 18.38
N ILE A 161 1.98 7.22 17.49
CA ILE A 161 3.06 6.60 16.75
C ILE A 161 4.15 6.18 17.74
N SER A 162 4.24 4.89 18.00
CA SER A 162 5.18 4.30 18.95
C SER A 162 6.49 3.85 18.31
N SER A 163 6.45 3.54 17.01
CA SER A 163 7.66 3.24 16.23
C SER A 163 7.46 3.63 14.77
N GLU A 164 8.34 4.46 14.27
CA GLU A 164 8.33 5.00 12.91
C GLU A 164 8.87 3.96 11.91
N PHE A 165 8.63 4.19 10.63
CA PHE A 165 9.26 3.46 9.53
C PHE A 165 10.80 3.63 9.56
N GLY A 166 11.53 2.61 9.12
CA GLY A 166 12.99 2.64 8.97
C GLY A 166 13.80 2.44 10.25
N VAL A 167 13.18 2.43 11.43
CA VAL A 167 13.85 2.23 12.73
C VAL A 167 14.72 0.97 12.73
N ARG A 168 15.96 1.09 13.19
CA ARG A 168 16.90 -0.02 13.42
C ARG A 168 16.51 -0.77 14.67
N ARG A 169 16.03 -2.00 14.56
CA ARG A 169 15.51 -2.77 15.69
C ARG A 169 16.54 -3.73 16.26
N PHE A 170 16.67 -3.72 17.61
CA PHE A 170 17.35 -4.73 18.40
C PHE A 170 16.33 -5.35 19.36
N ILE A 171 16.14 -6.66 19.26
CA ILE A 171 15.25 -7.42 20.15
C ILE A 171 16.13 -8.31 21.03
N ASN A 172 16.06 -8.14 22.34
CA ASN A 172 16.91 -8.83 23.32
C ASN A 172 18.40 -8.73 22.93
N ASN A 173 18.86 -7.51 22.58
CA ASN A 173 20.20 -7.19 22.08
C ASN A 173 20.61 -7.86 20.76
N GLN A 174 19.72 -8.55 20.07
CA GLN A 174 19.98 -9.15 18.76
C GLN A 174 19.51 -8.21 17.65
N PRO A 175 20.35 -7.91 16.64
CA PRO A 175 19.92 -7.09 15.51
C PRO A 175 18.79 -7.81 14.73
N ARG A 176 17.84 -7.02 14.26
CA ARG A 176 16.72 -7.48 13.41
C ARG A 176 16.63 -6.61 12.16
N ASN A 177 15.84 -7.05 11.19
CA ASN A 177 15.51 -6.23 10.03
C ASN A 177 14.95 -4.88 10.49
N ARG A 178 15.21 -3.84 9.71
CA ARG A 178 14.61 -2.52 9.94
C ARG A 178 13.09 -2.61 10.00
N HIS A 179 12.49 -1.69 10.69
CA HIS A 179 11.04 -1.55 10.74
C HIS A 179 10.50 -1.12 9.37
N VAL A 180 9.62 -1.91 8.77
CA VAL A 180 9.10 -1.67 7.42
C VAL A 180 7.64 -1.21 7.41
N GLY A 181 7.17 -0.66 8.53
CA GLY A 181 5.83 -0.12 8.72
C GLY A 181 5.81 0.95 9.79
N LEU A 182 4.62 1.31 10.22
CA LEU A 182 4.32 2.26 11.29
C LEU A 182 3.63 1.51 12.43
N ASP A 183 4.16 1.61 13.66
CA ASP A 183 3.49 1.06 14.84
C ASP A 183 2.68 2.16 15.53
N ILE A 184 1.37 1.94 15.66
CA ILE A 184 0.40 2.88 16.24
C ILE A 184 -0.16 2.25 17.51
N ALA A 185 0.27 2.76 18.67
CA ALA A 185 -0.20 2.32 19.96
C ALA A 185 -1.62 2.85 20.22
N ALA A 186 -2.51 1.95 20.62
CA ALA A 186 -3.89 2.23 21.04
C ALA A 186 -4.37 1.11 21.95
N ASP A 187 -5.47 1.35 22.66
CA ASP A 187 -6.07 0.36 23.54
C ASP A 187 -6.52 -0.88 22.76
N GLU A 188 -6.36 -2.05 23.37
CA GLU A 188 -6.86 -3.30 22.81
C GLU A 188 -8.38 -3.21 22.54
N GLY A 189 -8.80 -3.65 21.37
CA GLY A 189 -10.19 -3.52 20.93
C GLY A 189 -10.52 -2.23 20.18
N THR A 190 -9.57 -1.29 20.02
CA THR A 190 -9.76 -0.11 19.17
C THR A 190 -9.99 -0.55 17.72
N PRO A 191 -11.03 -0.04 17.02
CA PRO A 191 -11.29 -0.40 15.62
C PRO A 191 -10.14 0.00 14.70
N VAL A 192 -9.77 -0.91 13.80
CA VAL A 192 -8.83 -0.68 12.70
C VAL A 192 -9.61 -0.64 11.40
N ILE A 193 -9.55 0.47 10.67
CA ILE A 193 -10.28 0.68 9.42
C ILE A 193 -9.37 0.52 8.19
N ALA A 194 -9.98 0.24 7.04
CA ALA A 194 -9.30 0.26 5.75
C ALA A 194 -9.02 1.72 5.33
N PRO A 195 -7.76 2.18 5.22
CA PRO A 195 -7.42 3.53 4.78
C PRO A 195 -7.83 3.83 3.34
N LEU A 196 -7.96 2.78 2.53
CA LEU A 196 -8.31 2.82 1.11
C LEU A 196 -9.11 1.54 0.76
N GLN A 197 -9.96 1.61 -0.26
CA GLN A 197 -10.68 0.43 -0.77
C GLN A 197 -9.71 -0.60 -1.38
N GLY A 198 -10.12 -1.87 -1.39
CA GLY A 198 -9.32 -2.94 -1.99
C GLY A 198 -9.95 -4.32 -1.83
N GLU A 199 -9.17 -5.34 -2.16
CA GLU A 199 -9.52 -6.74 -1.95
C GLU A 199 -8.61 -7.34 -0.87
N VAL A 200 -9.19 -8.04 0.08
CA VAL A 200 -8.45 -8.78 1.11
C VAL A 200 -7.78 -10.00 0.46
N ILE A 201 -6.48 -9.97 0.32
CA ILE A 201 -5.70 -11.07 -0.28
C ILE A 201 -5.15 -12.05 0.75
N ILE A 202 -5.03 -11.63 2.01
CA ILE A 202 -4.74 -12.50 3.17
C ILE A 202 -5.55 -12.02 4.36
N SER A 203 -6.20 -12.97 5.07
CA SER A 203 -6.75 -12.79 6.40
C SER A 203 -6.45 -14.06 7.19
N ASP A 204 -5.34 -14.06 7.97
CA ASP A 204 -4.79 -15.28 8.60
C ASP A 204 -4.08 -14.94 9.92
N GLU A 205 -3.60 -15.95 10.63
CA GLU A 205 -2.77 -15.83 11.83
C GLU A 205 -1.34 -16.28 11.51
N PHE A 206 -0.38 -15.35 11.59
CA PHE A 206 1.04 -15.61 11.37
C PHE A 206 1.81 -15.62 12.69
N PHE A 207 2.85 -16.43 12.79
CA PHE A 207 3.66 -16.60 13.99
C PHE A 207 4.19 -15.29 14.56
N TYR A 208 4.77 -14.43 13.71
CA TYR A 208 5.30 -13.14 14.15
C TYR A 208 4.31 -12.00 14.07
N LYS A 209 3.44 -11.99 13.07
CA LYS A 209 2.48 -10.91 12.82
C LYS A 209 1.18 -11.07 13.63
N GLY A 210 0.96 -12.24 14.24
CA GLY A 210 -0.33 -12.55 14.86
C GLY A 210 -1.46 -12.53 13.85
N ASN A 211 -2.66 -12.14 14.25
CA ASN A 211 -3.76 -11.92 13.32
C ASN A 211 -3.40 -10.79 12.35
N VAL A 212 -3.42 -11.10 11.06
CA VAL A 212 -2.98 -10.18 10.00
C VAL A 212 -3.95 -10.15 8.83
N VAL A 213 -4.14 -8.95 8.28
CA VAL A 213 -4.90 -8.71 7.06
C VAL A 213 -3.98 -8.03 6.05
N TYR A 214 -4.01 -8.49 4.79
CA TYR A 214 -3.38 -7.80 3.65
C TYR A 214 -4.45 -7.40 2.66
N ILE A 215 -4.34 -6.19 2.13
CA ILE A 215 -5.29 -5.63 1.15
C ILE A 215 -4.52 -5.22 -0.11
N ASP A 216 -4.97 -5.74 -1.25
CA ASP A 216 -4.56 -5.28 -2.58
C ASP A 216 -5.44 -4.11 -3.01
N HIS A 217 -4.83 -2.95 -3.22
CA HIS A 217 -5.50 -1.73 -3.67
C HIS A 217 -5.46 -1.55 -5.19
N GLY A 218 -4.65 -2.36 -5.88
CA GLY A 218 -4.41 -2.29 -7.32
C GLY A 218 -3.06 -1.67 -7.69
N ASN A 219 -2.66 -1.85 -8.93
CA ASN A 219 -1.39 -1.34 -9.50
C ASN A 219 -0.15 -1.65 -8.65
N GLY A 220 -0.12 -2.78 -7.94
CA GLY A 220 1.00 -3.15 -7.08
C GLY A 220 1.03 -2.49 -5.71
N LEU A 221 0.02 -1.70 -5.33
CA LEU A 221 -0.11 -1.12 -3.99
C LEU A 221 -0.81 -2.08 -3.05
N VAL A 222 -0.12 -2.48 -1.98
CA VAL A 222 -0.63 -3.40 -0.96
C VAL A 222 -0.41 -2.81 0.42
N SER A 223 -1.40 -2.93 1.31
CA SER A 223 -1.24 -2.61 2.73
C SER A 223 -1.42 -3.84 3.61
N SER A 224 -0.83 -3.84 4.82
CA SER A 224 -1.04 -4.90 5.81
C SER A 224 -1.22 -4.37 7.22
N TYR A 225 -2.03 -5.10 8.01
CA TYR A 225 -2.50 -4.75 9.35
C TYR A 225 -2.25 -5.93 10.26
N SER A 226 -1.28 -5.81 11.18
CA SER A 226 -0.83 -6.93 12.03
C SER A 226 -1.13 -6.68 13.50
N HIS A 227 -0.97 -7.74 14.30
CA HIS A 227 -1.17 -7.79 15.75
C HIS A 227 -2.60 -7.61 16.21
N LEU A 228 -3.58 -7.82 15.30
CA LEU A 228 -4.99 -7.68 15.61
C LEU A 228 -5.45 -8.68 16.70
N SER A 229 -6.36 -8.27 17.57
CA SER A 229 -7.04 -9.19 18.49
C SER A 229 -8.06 -10.05 17.73
N GLU A 230 -8.75 -9.45 16.78
CA GLU A 230 -9.76 -10.09 15.94
C GLU A 230 -9.72 -9.52 14.53
N ARG A 231 -9.97 -10.36 13.52
CA ARG A 231 -10.17 -9.99 12.11
C ARG A 231 -11.66 -10.01 11.78
N LYS A 232 -12.16 -8.98 11.11
CA LYS A 232 -13.60 -8.86 10.73
C LYS A 232 -13.82 -9.09 9.25
N VAL A 233 -12.77 -9.43 8.50
CA VAL A 233 -12.79 -9.67 7.07
C VAL A 233 -12.10 -10.98 6.75
N SER A 234 -12.46 -11.58 5.62
CA SER A 234 -11.93 -12.84 5.12
C SER A 234 -11.21 -12.62 3.79
N THR A 235 -10.28 -13.52 3.46
CA THR A 235 -9.64 -13.52 2.14
C THR A 235 -10.67 -13.61 1.03
N GLY A 236 -10.58 -12.74 0.02
CA GLY A 236 -11.51 -12.58 -1.08
C GLY A 236 -12.57 -11.48 -0.86
N ASP A 237 -12.69 -10.93 0.35
CA ASP A 237 -13.62 -9.83 0.59
C ASP A 237 -13.17 -8.54 -0.11
N ASN A 238 -14.11 -7.81 -0.71
CA ASN A 238 -13.88 -6.44 -1.13
C ASN A 238 -14.24 -5.50 0.01
N VAL A 239 -13.29 -4.63 0.37
CA VAL A 239 -13.45 -3.65 1.44
C VAL A 239 -13.53 -2.23 0.90
N SER A 240 -14.40 -1.42 1.49
CA SER A 240 -14.50 0.01 1.22
C SER A 240 -13.60 0.80 2.15
N LYS A 241 -13.16 1.98 1.72
CA LYS A 241 -12.47 2.94 2.60
C LYS A 241 -13.34 3.23 3.85
N GLY A 242 -12.73 3.21 5.04
CA GLY A 242 -13.41 3.37 6.33
C GLY A 242 -14.05 2.09 6.89
N GLN A 243 -14.08 0.98 6.16
CA GLN A 243 -14.62 -0.28 6.67
C GLN A 243 -13.71 -0.88 7.75
N VAL A 244 -14.32 -1.37 8.84
CA VAL A 244 -13.58 -2.04 9.93
C VAL A 244 -13.00 -3.36 9.43
N LEU A 245 -11.67 -3.52 9.56
CA LEU A 245 -10.91 -4.72 9.21
C LEU A 245 -10.75 -5.68 10.39
N GLY A 246 -10.71 -5.13 11.60
CA GLY A 246 -10.44 -5.83 12.84
C GLY A 246 -10.27 -4.86 13.99
N TYR A 247 -9.65 -5.33 15.05
CA TYR A 247 -9.43 -4.55 16.26
C TYR A 247 -7.97 -4.65 16.71
N VAL A 248 -7.44 -3.56 17.30
CA VAL A 248 -6.09 -3.55 17.90
C VAL A 248 -5.98 -4.67 18.92
N GLY A 249 -4.86 -5.34 18.92
CA GLY A 249 -4.55 -6.40 19.86
C GLY A 249 -3.05 -6.45 20.17
N SER A 250 -2.65 -7.60 20.72
CA SER A 250 -1.26 -7.90 21.09
C SER A 250 -0.86 -9.32 20.66
N THR A 251 -1.41 -9.80 19.53
CA THR A 251 -1.08 -11.13 18.99
C THR A 251 0.26 -11.14 18.27
N GLY A 252 0.93 -12.30 18.22
CA GLY A 252 2.25 -12.44 17.60
C GLY A 252 3.38 -11.89 18.48
N ARG A 253 4.43 -11.31 17.84
CA ARG A 253 5.66 -10.85 18.51
C ARG A 253 5.61 -9.36 18.84
N VAL A 254 5.06 -9.04 19.99
CA VAL A 254 4.83 -7.65 20.45
C VAL A 254 5.24 -7.46 21.91
N THR A 255 5.35 -6.20 22.34
CA THR A 255 5.56 -5.79 23.73
C THR A 255 4.30 -5.28 24.42
N GLY A 256 3.28 -4.94 23.66
CA GLY A 256 2.00 -4.42 24.15
C GLY A 256 1.04 -4.14 23.00
N PRO A 257 -0.21 -3.72 23.27
CA PRO A 257 -1.22 -3.46 22.27
C PRO A 257 -0.82 -2.34 21.31
N HIS A 258 -0.83 -2.62 20.01
CA HIS A 258 -0.63 -1.67 18.93
C HIS A 258 -1.04 -2.28 17.59
N LEU A 259 -1.28 -1.44 16.59
CA LEU A 259 -1.34 -1.84 15.19
C LEU A 259 0.04 -1.68 14.57
N HIS A 260 0.55 -2.71 13.89
CA HIS A 260 1.63 -2.58 12.92
C HIS A 260 1.03 -2.45 11.52
N TRP A 261 1.20 -1.29 10.89
CA TRP A 261 0.67 -0.94 9.57
C TRP A 261 1.81 -0.82 8.56
N GLU A 262 1.77 -1.64 7.48
CA GLU A 262 2.74 -1.58 6.38
C GLU A 262 2.05 -1.15 5.09
N ILE A 263 2.79 -0.42 4.25
CA ILE A 263 2.44 -0.15 2.86
C ILE A 263 3.60 -0.63 1.98
N SER A 264 3.28 -1.28 0.87
CA SER A 264 4.25 -1.67 -0.15
C SER A 264 3.76 -1.34 -1.54
N LEU A 265 4.67 -0.96 -2.42
CA LEU A 265 4.45 -0.76 -3.84
C LEU A 265 5.42 -1.67 -4.61
N LEU A 266 4.90 -2.53 -5.49
CA LEU A 266 5.68 -3.53 -6.24
C LEU A 266 6.58 -4.40 -5.32
N GLY A 267 6.11 -4.72 -4.12
CA GLY A 267 6.87 -5.50 -3.12
C GLY A 267 7.87 -4.69 -2.29
N ILE A 268 8.09 -3.42 -2.60
CA ILE A 268 8.98 -2.52 -1.88
C ILE A 268 8.20 -1.83 -0.77
N SER A 269 8.63 -2.01 0.50
CA SER A 269 8.00 -1.36 1.65
C SER A 269 8.35 0.13 1.68
N LEU A 270 7.32 0.96 1.83
CA LEU A 270 7.39 2.42 1.86
C LEU A 270 6.93 2.97 3.20
N ASP A 271 7.36 4.19 3.51
CA ASP A 271 6.92 4.92 4.70
C ASP A 271 5.41 5.21 4.60
N PRO A 272 4.55 4.67 5.51
CA PRO A 272 3.12 4.91 5.44
C PRO A 272 2.72 6.38 5.58
N GLU A 273 3.53 7.21 6.23
CA GLU A 273 3.23 8.63 6.45
C GLU A 273 3.13 9.42 5.13
N ILE A 274 3.87 9.01 4.07
CA ILE A 274 3.79 9.67 2.76
C ILE A 274 2.42 9.51 2.08
N PHE A 275 1.61 8.52 2.47
CA PHE A 275 0.27 8.28 1.93
C PHE A 275 -0.83 9.03 2.68
N VAL A 276 -0.54 9.50 3.89
CA VAL A 276 -1.49 10.22 4.76
C VAL A 276 -1.35 11.74 4.62
N ASN A 277 -0.13 12.23 4.48
CA ASN A 277 0.22 13.66 4.47
C ASN A 277 0.16 14.27 3.05
N GLN A 278 -0.87 13.93 2.26
CA GLN A 278 -1.06 14.41 0.88
C GLN A 278 -1.97 15.64 0.81
#